data_027e1478db0e2670e622a05510daf184
#
_entry.id   027e1478db0e2670e622a05510daf184
#
_cell.length_a   1.000
_cell.length_b   1.000
_cell.length_c   1.000
_cell.angle_alpha   90.00
_cell.angle_beta   90.00
_cell.angle_gamma   90.00
#
_symmetry.space_group_name_H-M   'P 1'
#
loop_
_entity.id
_entity.type
_entity.pdbx_description
1 polymer ?
#
loop_
_entity_poly.entity_id
_entity_poly.type
_entity_poly.pdbx_seq_one_letter_code
_entity_poly.pdbx_strand_id
1 'polypeptide(L)'
;MNIINKNSIFPIIIRTQYYQDRFKNQNSFIEMNPSLYISEDGSYTILIRTVNYLKYSNNEFTVYGNISTSIYSILRGKIENDTFNLDNYDIQTLDVKYNIPTSASLWNGVEDIRFIDNNMIIGCIPECNNGSPCIFGGIIKDNTLTSFKKCSPNILEKNWMPYIHEKPKVIYSISPFIIKSIIEDDREEIIIGEEKKNELSGWHGSSNGIDFRGSKLFLIHKNEGRVYNRWLLFNPVTKEVSYSKKFVFFKDSYIEFTCSLAKYNDKFYISVGVNDNGAYIVQVLYSEIMKLFN
;
A
#
# COMPACT_ATOMS: atom_id res chain seq x y z
N MET A 1 -4.01 -24.44 -0.69
CA MET A 1 -3.89 -23.00 -0.43
C MET A 1 -2.86 -22.80 0.68
N ASN A 2 -1.81 -22.05 0.40
CA ASN A 2 -0.81 -21.73 1.44
C ASN A 2 -1.34 -20.56 2.28
N ILE A 3 -1.30 -20.70 3.60
CA ILE A 3 -1.59 -19.65 4.56
C ILE A 3 -0.27 -19.32 5.25
N ILE A 4 0.15 -18.05 5.18
CA ILE A 4 1.36 -17.64 5.87
C ILE A 4 1.09 -17.61 7.38
N ASN A 5 2.03 -18.15 8.16
CA ASN A 5 1.92 -18.07 9.60
C ASN A 5 2.28 -16.66 10.08
N LYS A 6 1.35 -16.03 10.80
CA LYS A 6 1.50 -14.69 11.36
C LYS A 6 1.84 -14.81 12.84
N ASN A 7 2.93 -14.17 13.25
CA ASN A 7 3.32 -14.12 14.67
C ASN A 7 2.37 -13.27 15.49
N SER A 8 1.92 -12.15 14.90
CA SER A 8 0.99 -11.23 15.54
C SER A 8 0.13 -10.53 14.50
N ILE A 9 -1.06 -10.15 14.91
CA ILE A 9 -2.02 -9.37 14.12
C ILE A 9 -2.43 -8.19 14.98
N PHE A 10 -2.27 -6.98 14.45
CA PHE A 10 -2.63 -5.72 15.10
C PHE A 10 -3.78 -5.09 14.30
N PRO A 11 -5.04 -5.21 14.75
CA PRO A 11 -6.15 -4.52 14.13
C PRO A 11 -6.04 -3.01 14.36
N ILE A 12 -6.32 -2.23 13.32
CA ILE A 12 -6.37 -0.77 13.41
C ILE A 12 -7.84 -0.38 13.46
N ILE A 13 -8.30 0.10 14.59
CA ILE A 13 -9.68 0.53 14.81
C ILE A 13 -9.64 1.94 15.35
N ILE A 14 -10.19 2.90 14.59
CA ILE A 14 -10.33 4.28 15.03
C ILE A 14 -11.69 4.45 15.71
N ARG A 15 -11.71 5.16 16.82
CA ARG A 15 -12.95 5.36 17.57
C ARG A 15 -13.97 6.14 16.74
N THR A 16 -15.21 5.65 16.70
CA THR A 16 -16.34 6.29 16.00
C THR A 16 -16.50 7.77 16.38
N GLN A 17 -16.23 8.14 17.63
CA GLN A 17 -16.31 9.53 18.11
C GLN A 17 -15.36 10.44 17.33
N TYR A 18 -14.13 9.99 17.02
CA TYR A 18 -13.17 10.76 16.22
C TYR A 18 -13.74 11.15 14.85
N TYR A 19 -14.49 10.24 14.23
CA TYR A 19 -15.12 10.51 12.94
C TYR A 19 -16.37 11.40 13.07
N GLN A 20 -17.18 11.19 14.10
CA GLN A 20 -18.37 12.00 14.36
C GLN A 20 -18.03 13.47 14.62
N ASP A 21 -17.02 13.74 15.41
CA ASP A 21 -16.56 15.10 15.70
C ASP A 21 -16.05 15.82 14.47
N ARG A 22 -15.50 15.10 13.54
CA ARG A 22 -14.81 15.63 12.38
C ARG A 22 -15.67 15.71 11.13
N PHE A 23 -16.59 14.79 10.96
CA PHE A 23 -17.42 14.61 9.75
C PHE A 23 -18.90 14.66 10.10
N LYS A 24 -19.33 15.78 10.63
CA LYS A 24 -20.65 16.07 11.26
C LYS A 24 -21.91 15.57 10.54
N ASN A 25 -21.80 15.09 9.30
CA ASN A 25 -22.94 14.67 8.48
C ASN A 25 -22.75 13.34 7.77
N GLN A 26 -21.79 12.53 8.15
CA GLN A 26 -21.55 11.23 7.50
C GLN A 26 -21.63 10.09 8.52
N ASN A 27 -22.52 9.15 8.28
CA ASN A 27 -22.90 8.15 9.27
C ASN A 27 -22.05 6.87 9.28
N SER A 28 -21.10 6.72 8.34
CA SER A 28 -20.28 5.51 8.28
C SER A 28 -18.95 5.79 7.58
N PHE A 29 -17.88 5.41 8.27
CA PHE A 29 -16.51 5.40 7.75
C PHE A 29 -15.88 4.06 8.04
N ILE A 30 -15.07 3.58 7.10
CA ILE A 30 -14.43 2.27 7.18
C ILE A 30 -12.95 2.46 6.95
N GLU A 31 -12.15 1.98 7.90
CA GLU A 31 -10.70 1.91 7.75
C GLU A 31 -10.31 0.80 6.79
N MET A 32 -9.44 1.12 5.84
CA MET A 32 -8.90 0.16 4.89
C MET A 32 -7.50 0.54 4.44
N ASN A 33 -6.83 -0.38 3.79
CA ASN A 33 -5.57 -0.18 3.06
C ASN A 33 -4.58 0.74 3.80
N PRO A 34 -4.19 0.40 5.04
CA PRO A 34 -3.23 1.20 5.79
C PRO A 34 -1.87 1.17 5.11
N SER A 35 -1.10 2.24 5.25
CA SER A 35 0.29 2.30 4.81
C SER A 35 1.20 2.51 6.01
N LEU A 36 2.32 1.80 6.07
CA LEU A 36 3.23 1.74 7.21
C LEU A 36 4.64 2.11 6.80
N TYR A 37 5.26 2.97 7.58
CA TYR A 37 6.70 3.21 7.59
C TYR A 37 7.26 2.95 9.00
N ILE A 38 8.42 2.32 9.09
CA ILE A 38 9.13 2.10 10.35
C ILE A 38 10.58 2.55 10.14
N SER A 39 11.05 3.43 11.02
CA SER A 39 12.45 3.89 11.04
C SER A 39 13.35 2.92 11.81
N GLU A 40 14.67 3.11 11.67
CA GLU A 40 15.68 2.24 12.29
C GLU A 40 15.60 2.22 13.83
N ASP A 41 15.12 3.28 14.46
CA ASP A 41 14.94 3.37 15.90
C ASP A 41 13.62 2.75 16.41
N GLY A 42 12.83 2.17 15.51
CA GLY A 42 11.53 1.56 15.80
C GLY A 42 10.36 2.55 15.85
N SER A 43 10.59 3.85 15.59
CA SER A 43 9.50 4.80 15.42
C SER A 43 8.70 4.46 14.17
N TYR A 44 7.38 4.54 14.23
CA TYR A 44 6.53 4.23 13.10
C TYR A 44 5.56 5.36 12.75
N THR A 45 5.19 5.39 11.49
CA THR A 45 4.08 6.20 10.97
C THR A 45 3.13 5.27 10.21
N ILE A 46 1.86 5.29 10.58
CA ILE A 46 0.78 4.59 9.87
C ILE A 46 -0.15 5.64 9.27
N LEU A 47 -0.38 5.55 7.98
CA LEU A 47 -1.41 6.30 7.28
C LEU A 47 -2.61 5.37 7.09
N ILE A 48 -3.75 5.75 7.64
CA ILE A 48 -4.95 4.93 7.59
C ILE A 48 -5.92 5.59 6.63
N ARG A 49 -6.19 4.91 5.51
CA ARG A 49 -7.23 5.32 4.57
C ARG A 49 -8.59 5.03 5.19
N THR A 50 -9.45 6.01 5.20
CA THR A 50 -10.83 5.87 5.64
C THR A 50 -11.76 6.34 4.55
N VAL A 51 -12.78 5.53 4.26
CA VAL A 51 -13.73 5.77 3.18
C VAL A 51 -15.16 5.80 3.67
N ASN A 52 -16.02 6.50 2.96
CA ASN A 52 -17.46 6.60 3.23
C ASN A 52 -18.28 5.66 2.34
N TYR A 53 -17.76 4.50 2.01
CA TYR A 53 -18.51 3.50 1.25
C TYR A 53 -18.28 2.11 1.80
N LEU A 54 -19.25 1.23 1.55
CA LEU A 54 -19.15 -0.20 1.80
C LEU A 54 -19.21 -0.94 0.46
N LYS A 55 -18.27 -1.86 0.24
CA LYS A 55 -18.25 -2.77 -0.90
C LYS A 55 -18.73 -4.14 -0.48
N TYR A 56 -19.62 -4.72 -1.26
CA TYR A 56 -20.16 -6.05 -1.05
C TYR A 56 -19.44 -7.09 -1.92
N SER A 57 -19.62 -8.36 -1.59
CA SER A 57 -18.99 -9.50 -2.30
C SER A 57 -19.39 -9.60 -3.78
N ASN A 58 -20.55 -9.07 -4.16
CA ASN A 58 -21.04 -9.00 -5.55
C ASN A 58 -20.50 -7.81 -6.34
N ASN A 59 -19.52 -7.08 -5.81
CA ASN A 59 -18.96 -5.82 -6.34
C ASN A 59 -19.93 -4.62 -6.38
N GLU A 60 -21.05 -4.70 -5.71
CA GLU A 60 -21.90 -3.52 -5.46
C GLU A 60 -21.28 -2.63 -4.38
N PHE A 61 -21.64 -1.35 -4.43
CA PHE A 61 -21.19 -0.34 -3.47
C PHE A 61 -22.37 0.43 -2.90
N THR A 62 -22.35 0.67 -1.60
CA THR A 62 -23.17 1.69 -0.97
C THR A 62 -22.28 2.85 -0.56
N VAL A 63 -22.50 4.03 -1.12
CA VAL A 63 -21.79 5.25 -0.73
C VAL A 63 -22.65 6.00 0.30
N TYR A 64 -22.07 6.32 1.46
CA TYR A 64 -22.73 7.13 2.48
C TYR A 64 -22.49 8.62 2.18
N GLY A 65 -23.39 9.19 1.37
CA GLY A 65 -23.28 10.54 0.83
C GLY A 65 -23.40 10.54 -0.69
N ASN A 66 -23.08 11.66 -1.32
CA ASN A 66 -23.23 11.83 -2.76
C ASN A 66 -21.97 11.47 -3.55
N ILE A 67 -20.81 11.46 -2.90
CA ILE A 67 -19.49 11.30 -3.52
C ILE A 67 -18.68 10.34 -2.65
N SER A 68 -18.07 9.36 -3.28
CA SER A 68 -17.08 8.49 -2.61
C SER A 68 -15.87 9.33 -2.22
N THR A 69 -15.50 9.29 -0.94
CA THR A 69 -14.42 10.11 -0.39
C THR A 69 -13.44 9.26 0.38
N SER A 70 -12.17 9.45 0.09
CA SER A 70 -11.05 8.92 0.88
C SER A 70 -10.43 10.04 1.71
N ILE A 71 -10.30 9.79 3.00
CA ILE A 71 -9.55 10.66 3.92
C ILE A 71 -8.45 9.84 4.57
N TYR A 72 -7.46 10.52 5.12
CA TYR A 72 -6.38 9.84 5.85
C TYR A 72 -6.27 10.35 7.28
N SER A 73 -6.07 9.39 8.17
CA SER A 73 -5.56 9.65 9.51
C SER A 73 -4.09 9.24 9.56
N ILE A 74 -3.31 9.98 10.31
CA ILE A 74 -1.91 9.68 10.58
C ILE A 74 -1.75 9.30 12.05
N LEU A 75 -1.09 8.20 12.27
CA LEU A 75 -0.85 7.63 13.58
C LEU A 75 0.66 7.42 13.71
N ARG A 76 1.22 7.92 14.81
CA ARG A 76 2.64 7.78 15.11
C ARG A 76 2.84 7.12 16.47
N GLY A 77 3.91 6.37 16.56
CA GLY A 77 4.30 5.71 17.79
C GLY A 77 5.67 5.08 17.68
N LYS A 78 5.99 4.23 18.65
CA LYS A 78 7.22 3.45 18.68
C LYS A 78 6.91 1.99 18.98
N ILE A 79 7.62 1.10 18.32
CA ILE A 79 7.56 -0.34 18.62
C ILE A 79 8.30 -0.57 19.92
N GLU A 80 7.60 -1.11 20.91
CA GLU A 80 8.15 -1.48 22.22
C GLU A 80 8.00 -2.98 22.43
N ASN A 81 9.07 -3.65 22.82
CA ASN A 81 9.08 -5.10 23.01
C ASN A 81 8.48 -5.87 21.83
N ASP A 82 8.82 -5.45 20.61
CA ASP A 82 8.32 -6.01 19.35
C ASP A 82 6.80 -5.89 19.14
N THR A 83 6.13 -5.02 19.89
CA THR A 83 4.68 -4.83 19.84
C THR A 83 4.35 -3.40 19.40
N PHE A 84 3.35 -3.28 18.54
CA PHE A 84 2.72 -1.99 18.27
C PHE A 84 1.79 -1.66 19.43
N ASN A 85 2.08 -0.54 20.11
CA ASN A 85 1.14 -0.02 21.11
C ASN A 85 0.11 0.85 20.38
N LEU A 86 -0.99 0.25 19.97
CA LEU A 86 -2.09 0.93 19.29
C LEU A 86 -3.17 1.43 20.28
N ASP A 87 -2.98 1.30 21.60
CA ASP A 87 -3.95 1.73 22.61
C ASP A 87 -3.73 3.19 23.05
N ASN A 88 -2.51 3.69 22.97
CA ASN A 88 -2.11 5.04 23.39
C ASN A 88 -1.45 5.83 22.25
N TYR A 89 -2.10 5.89 21.12
CA TYR A 89 -1.56 6.59 19.97
C TYR A 89 -2.14 8.01 19.81
N ASP A 90 -1.29 8.90 19.35
CA ASP A 90 -1.72 10.22 18.86
C ASP A 90 -2.23 10.06 17.42
N ILE A 91 -3.56 10.07 17.28
CA ILE A 91 -4.18 10.05 15.96
C ILE A 91 -4.52 11.48 15.54
N GLN A 92 -4.01 11.85 14.39
CA GLN A 92 -4.25 13.15 13.79
C GLN A 92 -4.79 12.97 12.37
N THR A 93 -5.35 14.02 11.80
CA THR A 93 -5.67 14.00 10.37
C THR A 93 -4.42 14.29 9.57
N LEU A 94 -4.33 13.61 8.45
CA LEU A 94 -3.48 14.03 7.37
C LEU A 94 -4.25 15.08 6.53
N ASP A 95 -3.87 16.34 6.63
CA ASP A 95 -4.42 17.39 5.80
C ASP A 95 -3.85 17.26 4.38
N VAL A 96 -4.72 17.16 3.37
CA VAL A 96 -4.31 17.07 1.96
C VAL A 96 -4.46 18.44 1.30
N LYS A 97 -3.35 19.03 0.89
CA LYS A 97 -3.31 20.34 0.22
C LYS A 97 -2.83 20.19 -1.22
N TYR A 98 -3.78 20.20 -2.14
CA TYR A 98 -3.47 20.13 -3.56
C TYR A 98 -2.81 21.42 -4.05
N ASN A 99 -1.64 21.29 -4.68
CA ASN A 99 -0.95 22.34 -5.42
C ASN A 99 -1.11 22.18 -6.94
N ILE A 100 -2.02 21.30 -7.34
CA ILE A 100 -2.37 20.97 -8.73
C ILE A 100 -3.88 21.10 -8.91
N PRO A 101 -4.36 21.41 -10.13
CA PRO A 101 -5.79 21.53 -10.39
C PRO A 101 -6.54 20.23 -10.08
N THR A 102 -7.74 20.38 -9.53
CA THR A 102 -8.68 19.28 -9.33
C THR A 102 -9.87 19.46 -10.28
N SER A 103 -10.48 18.36 -10.66
CA SER A 103 -11.71 18.30 -11.46
C SER A 103 -12.82 17.60 -10.69
N ALA A 104 -14.06 17.78 -11.10
CA ALA A 104 -15.17 17.01 -10.56
C ALA A 104 -14.92 15.51 -10.77
N SER A 105 -15.04 14.73 -9.72
CA SER A 105 -14.84 13.29 -9.73
C SER A 105 -15.88 12.62 -8.85
N LEU A 106 -16.26 11.39 -9.18
CA LEU A 106 -17.09 10.55 -8.34
C LEU A 106 -16.29 9.93 -7.18
N TRP A 107 -14.94 10.02 -7.26
CA TRP A 107 -14.00 9.59 -6.22
C TRP A 107 -13.09 10.74 -5.86
N ASN A 108 -13.12 11.14 -4.62
CA ASN A 108 -12.29 12.20 -4.08
C ASN A 108 -11.32 11.68 -3.03
N GLY A 109 -10.17 12.31 -2.95
CA GLY A 109 -9.11 11.99 -2.00
C GLY A 109 -8.06 11.06 -2.58
N VAL A 110 -6.94 11.02 -1.89
CA VAL A 110 -5.82 10.16 -2.26
C VAL A 110 -6.18 8.70 -1.99
N GLU A 111 -5.80 7.80 -2.86
CA GLU A 111 -5.99 6.36 -2.69
C GLU A 111 -4.66 5.63 -2.60
N ASP A 112 -4.64 4.56 -1.80
CA ASP A 112 -3.57 3.56 -1.73
C ASP A 112 -2.17 4.14 -1.64
N ILE A 113 -1.96 5.04 -0.66
CA ILE A 113 -0.65 5.65 -0.40
C ILE A 113 0.38 4.57 -0.09
N ARG A 114 1.57 4.71 -0.67
CA ARG A 114 2.75 3.91 -0.36
C ARG A 114 3.91 4.82 -0.02
N PHE A 115 4.59 4.55 1.07
CA PHE A 115 5.81 5.25 1.43
C PHE A 115 6.96 4.90 0.47
N ILE A 116 7.71 5.91 0.07
CA ILE A 116 9.03 5.78 -0.55
C ILE A 116 10.08 5.82 0.55
N ASP A 117 9.95 6.80 1.44
CA ASP A 117 10.74 6.99 2.66
C ASP A 117 9.85 7.56 3.79
N ASN A 118 10.45 8.17 4.80
CA ASN A 118 9.72 8.73 5.95
C ASN A 118 8.78 9.89 5.59
N ASN A 119 9.01 10.60 4.48
CA ASN A 119 8.28 11.80 4.08
C ASN A 119 7.68 11.71 2.68
N MET A 120 8.37 11.02 1.77
CA MET A 120 7.93 10.89 0.39
C MET A 120 6.98 9.73 0.21
N ILE A 121 5.92 9.97 -0.53
CA ILE A 121 4.90 8.96 -0.85
C ILE A 121 4.57 8.96 -2.34
N ILE A 122 3.95 7.87 -2.77
CA ILE A 122 3.12 7.85 -3.97
C ILE A 122 1.70 7.45 -3.59
N GLY A 123 0.73 7.94 -4.36
CA GLY A 123 -0.67 7.60 -4.20
C GLY A 123 -1.44 7.86 -5.48
N CYS A 124 -2.64 7.33 -5.57
CA CYS A 124 -3.54 7.56 -6.70
C CYS A 124 -4.49 8.72 -6.37
N ILE A 125 -4.64 9.69 -7.27
CA ILE A 125 -5.49 10.87 -7.06
C ILE A 125 -6.39 11.07 -8.28
N PRO A 126 -7.59 10.47 -8.30
CA PRO A 126 -8.48 10.54 -9.45
C PRO A 126 -8.94 11.98 -9.79
N GLU A 127 -9.28 12.80 -8.80
CA GLU A 127 -9.73 14.18 -9.02
C GLU A 127 -8.69 15.09 -9.66
N CYS A 128 -7.40 14.76 -9.54
CA CYS A 128 -6.32 15.45 -10.21
C CYS A 128 -6.04 14.93 -11.64
N ASN A 129 -6.83 13.96 -12.11
CA ASN A 129 -6.71 13.35 -13.44
C ASN A 129 -8.06 13.08 -14.10
N ASN A 130 -8.98 14.04 -14.04
CA ASN A 130 -10.31 13.97 -14.63
C ASN A 130 -11.12 12.72 -14.23
N GLY A 131 -11.03 12.33 -12.96
CA GLY A 131 -11.73 11.17 -12.41
C GLY A 131 -11.08 9.81 -12.70
N SER A 132 -9.97 9.77 -13.42
CA SER A 132 -9.27 8.53 -13.75
C SER A 132 -8.09 8.28 -12.79
N PRO A 133 -7.88 7.04 -12.31
CA PRO A 133 -6.73 6.71 -11.49
C PRO A 133 -5.39 7.09 -12.13
N CYS A 134 -4.56 7.82 -11.42
CA CYS A 134 -3.23 8.20 -11.85
C CYS A 134 -2.31 8.37 -10.64
N ILE A 135 -1.04 8.01 -10.80
CA ILE A 135 -0.06 8.08 -9.72
C ILE A 135 0.55 9.46 -9.60
N PHE A 136 0.54 9.96 -8.37
CA PHE A 136 1.18 11.20 -7.96
C PHE A 136 2.18 10.92 -6.84
N GLY A 137 3.33 11.58 -6.89
CA GLY A 137 4.23 11.71 -5.76
C GLY A 137 3.77 12.86 -4.86
N GLY A 138 4.04 12.77 -3.59
CA GLY A 138 3.73 13.81 -2.61
C GLY A 138 4.70 13.80 -1.43
N ILE A 139 4.68 14.86 -0.64
CA ILE A 139 5.53 15.02 0.54
C ILE A 139 4.63 15.25 1.76
N ILE A 140 4.90 14.48 2.82
CA ILE A 140 4.27 14.66 4.13
C ILE A 140 5.19 15.52 4.99
N LYS A 141 4.68 16.66 5.45
CA LYS A 141 5.35 17.53 6.40
C LYS A 141 4.33 18.01 7.43
N ASP A 142 4.63 17.89 8.72
CA ASP A 142 3.79 18.38 9.82
C ASP A 142 2.30 18.00 9.65
N ASN A 143 2.02 16.71 9.38
CA ASN A 143 0.69 16.17 9.10
C ASN A 143 -0.03 16.78 7.88
N THR A 144 0.68 17.44 7.00
CA THR A 144 0.15 17.93 5.73
C THR A 144 0.79 17.17 4.58
N LEU A 145 -0.03 16.61 3.72
CA LEU A 145 0.37 16.01 2.45
C LEU A 145 0.22 17.07 1.34
N THR A 146 1.32 17.39 0.71
CA THR A 146 1.40 18.47 -0.29
C THR A 146 2.48 18.18 -1.32
N SER A 147 2.80 19.19 -2.15
CA SER A 147 3.85 19.13 -3.17
C SER A 147 3.62 18.00 -4.18
N PHE A 148 2.37 17.84 -4.59
CA PHE A 148 2.00 16.82 -5.54
C PHE A 148 2.66 17.04 -6.90
N LYS A 149 3.23 15.95 -7.45
CA LYS A 149 3.73 15.89 -8.80
C LYS A 149 3.17 14.66 -9.49
N LYS A 150 2.58 14.84 -10.66
CA LYS A 150 2.11 13.73 -11.49
C LYS A 150 3.30 12.89 -11.94
N CYS A 151 3.30 11.59 -11.62
CA CYS A 151 4.39 10.66 -11.93
C CYS A 151 4.14 9.88 -13.21
N SER A 152 2.89 9.84 -13.67
CA SER A 152 2.50 9.11 -14.86
C SER A 152 1.96 10.04 -15.95
N PRO A 153 2.43 9.91 -17.19
CA PRO A 153 1.82 10.61 -18.35
C PRO A 153 0.49 9.98 -18.78
N ASN A 154 0.23 8.72 -18.40
CA ASN A 154 -0.94 7.96 -18.88
C ASN A 154 -2.21 8.33 -18.13
N ILE A 155 -3.35 8.02 -18.76
CA ILE A 155 -4.68 8.39 -18.25
C ILE A 155 -5.13 7.45 -17.13
N LEU A 156 -4.70 6.18 -17.16
CA LEU A 156 -5.15 5.16 -16.20
C LEU A 156 -3.97 4.34 -15.69
N GLU A 157 -3.51 4.65 -14.48
CA GLU A 157 -2.43 3.91 -13.85
C GLU A 157 -2.60 3.79 -12.33
N LYS A 158 -2.21 2.63 -11.81
CA LYS A 158 -2.23 2.31 -10.38
C LYS A 158 -1.23 1.21 -10.04
N ASN A 159 -1.07 0.93 -8.75
CA ASN A 159 -0.33 -0.22 -8.22
C ASN A 159 1.19 -0.21 -8.51
N TRP A 160 1.78 0.97 -8.65
CA TRP A 160 3.24 1.08 -8.71
C TRP A 160 3.85 0.74 -7.36
N MET A 161 4.98 0.03 -7.38
CA MET A 161 5.70 -0.39 -6.19
C MET A 161 6.99 0.42 -6.01
N PRO A 162 7.01 1.42 -5.13
CA PRO A 162 8.19 2.27 -4.94
C PRO A 162 9.27 1.53 -4.15
N TYR A 163 10.53 1.84 -4.46
CA TYR A 163 11.71 1.41 -3.72
C TYR A 163 12.86 2.40 -3.92
N ILE A 164 13.85 2.38 -3.02
CA ILE A 164 15.06 3.19 -3.14
C ILE A 164 16.21 2.29 -3.59
N HIS A 165 16.87 2.69 -4.68
CA HIS A 165 18.15 2.16 -5.13
C HIS A 165 18.89 3.31 -5.78
N GLU A 166 19.88 3.89 -5.06
CA GLU A 166 20.57 5.16 -5.37
C GLU A 166 19.58 6.35 -5.43
N LYS A 167 18.51 6.23 -6.20
CA LYS A 167 17.41 7.18 -6.32
C LYS A 167 16.07 6.45 -6.17
N PRO A 168 14.98 7.19 -5.89
CA PRO A 168 13.63 6.63 -5.86
C PRO A 168 13.22 6.07 -7.23
N LYS A 169 12.86 4.79 -7.26
CA LYS A 169 12.37 4.05 -8.43
C LYS A 169 11.05 3.35 -8.13
N VAL A 170 10.40 2.84 -9.15
CA VAL A 170 9.22 1.99 -9.02
C VAL A 170 9.37 0.75 -9.91
N ILE A 171 8.82 -0.37 -9.45
CA ILE A 171 8.38 -1.42 -10.36
C ILE A 171 7.03 -0.94 -10.92
N TYR A 172 7.05 -0.63 -12.22
CA TYR A 172 5.92 -0.08 -12.95
C TYR A 172 4.94 -1.16 -13.40
N SER A 173 5.47 -2.29 -13.87
CA SER A 173 4.72 -3.44 -14.33
C SER A 173 5.42 -4.73 -13.93
N ILE A 174 4.63 -5.78 -13.70
CA ILE A 174 5.13 -7.12 -13.34
C ILE A 174 5.30 -8.01 -14.58
N SER A 175 4.43 -7.88 -15.57
CA SER A 175 4.52 -8.62 -16.82
C SER A 175 3.99 -7.76 -17.98
N PRO A 176 4.85 -7.23 -18.85
CA PRO A 176 6.32 -7.29 -18.80
C PRO A 176 6.90 -6.68 -17.52
N PHE A 177 8.10 -7.11 -17.11
CA PHE A 177 8.73 -6.58 -15.90
C PHE A 177 9.43 -5.26 -16.23
N ILE A 178 8.85 -4.16 -15.79
CA ILE A 178 9.33 -2.81 -16.13
C ILE A 178 9.60 -2.05 -14.84
N ILE A 179 10.79 -1.44 -14.78
CA ILE A 179 11.16 -0.46 -13.76
C ILE A 179 11.27 0.93 -14.37
N LYS A 180 11.09 1.96 -13.55
CA LYS A 180 11.32 3.35 -13.96
C LYS A 180 11.65 4.25 -12.77
N SER A 181 12.20 5.43 -13.02
CA SER A 181 12.26 6.51 -12.03
C SER A 181 10.85 7.02 -11.72
N ILE A 182 10.65 7.54 -10.50
CA ILE A 182 9.36 8.14 -10.13
C ILE A 182 9.11 9.46 -10.88
N ILE A 183 10.17 10.19 -11.22
CA ILE A 183 10.09 11.57 -11.72
C ILE A 183 10.37 11.65 -13.23
N GLU A 184 11.24 10.78 -13.72
CA GLU A 184 11.71 10.75 -15.11
C GLU A 184 10.95 9.66 -15.88
N ASP A 185 10.74 9.85 -17.18
CA ASP A 185 10.09 8.79 -18.01
C ASP A 185 11.16 7.84 -18.60
N ASP A 186 12.09 7.42 -17.76
CA ASP A 186 13.10 6.42 -18.05
C ASP A 186 12.58 5.03 -17.71
N ARG A 187 12.15 4.30 -18.71
CA ARG A 187 11.65 2.93 -18.54
C ARG A 187 12.72 1.92 -18.94
N GLU A 188 12.95 0.96 -18.07
CA GLU A 188 13.81 -0.17 -18.32
C GLU A 188 12.99 -1.47 -18.24
N GLU A 189 12.88 -2.22 -19.33
CA GLU A 189 12.30 -3.55 -19.32
C GLU A 189 13.37 -4.58 -18.93
N ILE A 190 13.09 -5.32 -17.88
CA ILE A 190 13.96 -6.40 -17.41
C ILE A 190 13.54 -7.68 -18.13
N ILE A 191 14.47 -8.26 -18.89
CA ILE A 191 14.23 -9.51 -19.59
C ILE A 191 14.18 -10.66 -18.59
N ILE A 192 13.02 -11.27 -18.46
CA ILE A 192 12.79 -12.49 -17.68
C ILE A 192 12.40 -13.63 -18.63
N GLY A 193 12.81 -14.86 -18.27
CA GLY A 193 12.49 -16.03 -19.10
C GLY A 193 10.97 -16.24 -19.28
N GLU A 194 10.56 -16.84 -20.39
CA GLU A 194 9.13 -17.02 -20.75
C GLU A 194 8.33 -17.75 -19.67
N GLU A 195 8.92 -18.74 -19.00
CA GLU A 195 8.27 -19.43 -17.88
C GLU A 195 7.89 -18.45 -16.75
N LYS A 196 8.84 -17.62 -16.30
CA LYS A 196 8.59 -16.59 -15.28
C LYS A 196 7.58 -15.56 -15.75
N LYS A 197 7.64 -15.15 -17.01
CA LYS A 197 6.70 -14.21 -17.62
C LYS A 197 5.27 -14.75 -17.57
N ASN A 198 5.07 -16.01 -17.91
CA ASN A 198 3.78 -16.69 -17.87
C ASN A 198 3.25 -16.81 -16.43
N GLU A 199 4.11 -17.19 -15.49
CA GLU A 199 3.79 -17.31 -14.06
C GLU A 199 3.45 -15.97 -13.41
N LEU A 200 4.04 -14.87 -13.86
CA LEU A 200 3.81 -13.53 -13.39
C LEU A 200 2.68 -12.81 -14.14
N SER A 201 2.14 -13.40 -15.18
CA SER A 201 1.04 -12.83 -15.95
C SER A 201 -0.22 -12.64 -15.09
N GLY A 202 -0.80 -11.44 -15.17
CA GLY A 202 -1.97 -11.04 -14.39
C GLY A 202 -1.68 -10.73 -12.91
N TRP A 203 -0.41 -10.72 -12.48
CA TRP A 203 -0.03 -10.21 -11.18
C TRP A 203 0.16 -8.69 -11.23
N HIS A 204 -0.25 -8.02 -10.15
CA HIS A 204 -0.20 -6.57 -9.99
C HIS A 204 0.64 -6.19 -8.77
N GLY A 205 1.20 -5.00 -8.77
CA GLY A 205 1.94 -4.48 -7.64
C GLY A 205 1.06 -4.22 -6.41
N SER A 206 1.63 -4.38 -5.24
CA SER A 206 0.97 -4.10 -3.95
C SER A 206 1.82 -3.17 -3.08
N SER A 207 2.86 -3.68 -2.43
CA SER A 207 3.62 -2.93 -1.43
C SER A 207 4.74 -2.07 -2.03
N ASN A 208 5.35 -1.24 -1.19
CA ASN A 208 6.70 -0.74 -1.42
C ASN A 208 7.73 -1.87 -1.29
N GLY A 209 8.95 -1.60 -1.77
CA GLY A 209 10.11 -2.51 -1.63
C GLY A 209 10.99 -2.13 -0.45
N ILE A 210 11.49 -3.14 0.24
CA ILE A 210 12.47 -3.02 1.32
C ILE A 210 13.74 -3.81 1.01
N ASP A 211 14.85 -3.46 1.66
CA ASP A 211 16.10 -4.20 1.53
C ASP A 211 16.00 -5.60 2.13
N PHE A 212 16.45 -6.58 1.34
CA PHE A 212 16.40 -7.98 1.70
C PHE A 212 17.53 -8.76 1.01
N ARG A 213 18.62 -9.07 1.73
CA ARG A 213 19.76 -9.89 1.25
C ARG A 213 20.33 -9.43 -0.11
N GLY A 214 20.60 -8.12 -0.26
CA GLY A 214 21.12 -7.56 -1.49
C GLY A 214 20.09 -7.43 -2.63
N SER A 215 18.86 -7.79 -2.39
CA SER A 215 17.70 -7.58 -3.26
C SER A 215 16.69 -6.66 -2.61
N LYS A 216 15.64 -6.32 -3.33
CA LYS A 216 14.44 -5.65 -2.81
C LYS A 216 13.31 -6.68 -2.72
N LEU A 217 12.65 -6.74 -1.56
CA LEU A 217 11.49 -7.58 -1.30
C LEU A 217 10.21 -6.76 -1.41
N PHE A 218 9.24 -7.31 -2.13
CA PHE A 218 7.91 -6.73 -2.36
C PHE A 218 6.81 -7.76 -2.12
N LEU A 219 5.58 -7.28 -2.04
CA LEU A 219 4.37 -8.07 -2.21
C LEU A 219 3.69 -7.69 -3.52
N ILE A 220 3.20 -8.71 -4.21
CA ILE A 220 2.36 -8.60 -5.40
C ILE A 220 1.07 -9.39 -5.21
N HIS A 221 0.01 -9.01 -5.92
CA HIS A 221 -1.29 -9.66 -5.79
C HIS A 221 -1.89 -10.05 -7.13
N LYS A 222 -2.79 -11.05 -7.10
CA LYS A 222 -3.60 -11.46 -8.24
C LYS A 222 -4.99 -11.88 -7.77
N ASN A 223 -6.02 -11.44 -8.49
CA ASN A 223 -7.39 -11.87 -8.23
C ASN A 223 -7.73 -13.09 -9.09
N GLU A 224 -8.03 -14.21 -8.45
CA GLU A 224 -8.48 -15.48 -9.06
C GLU A 224 -9.75 -15.97 -8.33
N GLY A 225 -10.80 -15.13 -8.26
CA GLY A 225 -11.99 -15.35 -7.45
C GLY A 225 -11.81 -14.95 -5.97
N ARG A 226 -10.57 -14.89 -5.51
CA ARG A 226 -10.08 -14.20 -4.32
C ARG A 226 -8.71 -13.61 -4.61
N VAL A 227 -8.29 -12.67 -3.81
CA VAL A 227 -6.96 -12.08 -3.92
C VAL A 227 -5.92 -12.99 -3.26
N TYR A 228 -4.91 -13.39 -4.01
CA TYR A 228 -3.71 -14.08 -3.55
C TYR A 228 -2.52 -13.13 -3.54
N ASN A 229 -1.60 -13.38 -2.63
CA ASN A 229 -0.33 -12.67 -2.53
C ASN A 229 0.85 -13.56 -2.94
N ARG A 230 1.93 -12.96 -3.42
CA ARG A 230 3.26 -13.53 -3.56
C ARG A 230 4.30 -12.56 -3.04
N TRP A 231 5.36 -13.08 -2.48
CA TRP A 231 6.60 -12.33 -2.32
C TRP A 231 7.30 -12.25 -3.67
N LEU A 232 7.83 -11.08 -3.96
CA LEU A 232 8.65 -10.81 -5.15
C LEU A 232 10.00 -10.30 -4.69
N LEU A 233 11.09 -10.93 -5.15
CA LEU A 233 12.46 -10.46 -4.98
C LEU A 233 12.96 -9.91 -6.32
N PHE A 234 13.50 -8.72 -6.28
CA PHE A 234 14.16 -8.09 -7.40
C PHE A 234 15.54 -7.59 -6.98
N ASN A 235 16.58 -8.07 -7.65
CA ASN A 235 17.93 -7.57 -7.46
C ASN A 235 18.19 -6.42 -8.45
N PRO A 236 18.33 -5.16 -7.99
CA PRO A 236 18.48 -4.02 -8.89
C PRO A 236 19.84 -3.98 -9.58
N VAL A 237 20.84 -4.73 -9.12
CA VAL A 237 22.18 -4.82 -9.71
C VAL A 237 22.23 -5.93 -10.78
N THR A 238 21.90 -7.18 -10.40
CA THR A 238 21.92 -8.32 -11.33
C THR A 238 20.70 -8.42 -12.23
N LYS A 239 19.65 -7.63 -11.93
CA LYS A 239 18.35 -7.65 -12.62
C LYS A 239 17.59 -8.97 -12.47
N GLU A 240 17.98 -9.79 -11.54
CA GLU A 240 17.29 -11.06 -11.26
C GLU A 240 15.95 -10.82 -10.56
N VAL A 241 14.95 -11.57 -11.04
CA VAL A 241 13.60 -11.61 -10.48
C VAL A 241 13.30 -13.02 -10.00
N SER A 242 12.83 -13.14 -8.76
CA SER A 242 12.29 -14.39 -8.23
C SER A 242 11.02 -14.12 -7.41
N TYR A 243 10.20 -15.13 -7.25
CA TYR A 243 8.92 -15.01 -6.56
C TYR A 243 8.57 -16.30 -5.80
N SER A 244 7.78 -16.14 -4.76
CA SER A 244 7.33 -17.23 -3.90
C SER A 244 6.13 -17.99 -4.48
N LYS A 245 5.77 -19.11 -3.87
CA LYS A 245 4.42 -19.70 -4.01
C LYS A 245 3.36 -18.69 -3.59
N LYS A 246 2.17 -18.77 -4.19
CA LYS A 246 1.04 -17.92 -3.80
C LYS A 246 0.50 -18.30 -2.42
N PHE A 247 0.08 -17.31 -1.66
CA PHE A 247 -0.45 -17.46 -0.30
C PHE A 247 -1.52 -16.43 0.02
N VAL A 248 -2.15 -16.58 1.18
CA VAL A 248 -3.06 -15.62 1.80
C VAL A 248 -2.65 -15.36 3.24
N PHE A 249 -2.99 -14.18 3.75
CA PHE A 249 -2.83 -13.87 5.17
C PHE A 249 -3.99 -14.41 6.01
N PHE A 250 -5.22 -14.34 5.50
CA PHE A 250 -6.42 -14.73 6.22
C PHE A 250 -7.20 -15.78 5.43
N LYS A 251 -7.56 -16.88 6.09
CA LYS A 251 -8.25 -18.01 5.43
C LYS A 251 -9.58 -17.59 4.82
N ASP A 252 -10.33 -16.76 5.54
CA ASP A 252 -11.73 -16.45 5.23
C ASP A 252 -11.90 -15.08 4.52
N SER A 253 -10.80 -14.43 4.09
CA SER A 253 -10.84 -13.21 3.30
C SER A 253 -11.03 -13.52 1.82
N TYR A 254 -11.70 -12.64 1.09
CA TYR A 254 -11.77 -12.65 -0.37
C TYR A 254 -10.82 -11.61 -0.97
N ILE A 255 -10.64 -10.49 -0.29
CA ILE A 255 -9.75 -9.41 -0.69
C ILE A 255 -8.70 -9.22 0.40
N GLU A 256 -7.44 -9.23 0.01
CA GLU A 256 -6.30 -8.84 0.84
C GLU A 256 -5.44 -7.90 0.01
N PHE A 257 -5.40 -6.64 0.41
CA PHE A 257 -4.59 -5.65 -0.29
C PHE A 257 -3.48 -5.13 0.62
N THR A 258 -2.23 -5.34 0.20
CA THR A 258 -1.05 -4.98 0.98
C THR A 258 -0.44 -3.68 0.46
N CYS A 259 -0.62 -2.57 1.18
CA CYS A 259 -0.10 -1.27 0.75
C CYS A 259 1.36 -1.07 1.10
N SER A 260 1.84 -1.65 2.18
CA SER A 260 3.24 -1.46 2.59
C SER A 260 3.85 -2.66 3.27
N LEU A 261 5.16 -2.70 3.17
CA LEU A 261 6.06 -3.64 3.80
C LEU A 261 7.13 -2.85 4.52
N ALA A 262 7.40 -3.19 5.78
CA ALA A 262 8.47 -2.63 6.59
C ALA A 262 9.22 -3.75 7.32
N LYS A 263 10.45 -3.47 7.73
CA LYS A 263 11.26 -4.38 8.54
C LYS A 263 11.76 -3.62 9.77
N TYR A 264 11.67 -4.28 10.92
CA TYR A 264 12.31 -3.82 12.14
C TYR A 264 12.85 -5.02 12.91
N ASN A 265 14.13 -4.97 13.25
CA ASN A 265 14.89 -6.14 13.73
C ASN A 265 14.77 -7.31 12.71
N ASP A 266 14.46 -8.52 13.19
CA ASP A 266 14.30 -9.72 12.36
C ASP A 266 12.84 -9.97 11.92
N LYS A 267 11.96 -8.99 12.11
CA LYS A 267 10.54 -9.11 11.85
C LYS A 267 10.10 -8.25 10.68
N PHE A 268 9.13 -8.75 9.95
CA PHE A 268 8.50 -8.07 8.82
C PHE A 268 7.09 -7.66 9.22
N TYR A 269 6.75 -6.43 8.94
CA TYR A 269 5.46 -5.85 9.24
C TYR A 269 4.79 -5.45 7.92
N ILE A 270 3.60 -5.98 7.71
CA ILE A 270 2.84 -5.79 6.48
C ILE A 270 1.53 -5.11 6.83
N SER A 271 1.24 -4.00 6.17
CA SER A 271 -0.08 -3.39 6.25
C SER A 271 -1.03 -4.08 5.29
N VAL A 272 -2.18 -4.51 5.77
CA VAL A 272 -3.16 -5.28 5.00
C VAL A 272 -4.55 -4.70 5.16
N GLY A 273 -5.17 -4.33 4.04
CA GLY A 273 -6.60 -4.11 3.96
C GLY A 273 -7.31 -5.43 3.69
N VAL A 274 -8.36 -5.73 4.44
CA VAL A 274 -9.10 -7.00 4.33
C VAL A 274 -10.54 -6.73 3.96
N ASN A 275 -11.00 -7.32 2.86
CA ASN A 275 -12.38 -7.26 2.34
C ASN A 275 -12.90 -5.83 2.15
N ASP A 276 -12.02 -4.85 1.88
CA ASP A 276 -12.32 -3.42 1.83
C ASP A 276 -13.11 -2.92 3.07
N ASN A 277 -12.93 -3.59 4.22
CA ASN A 277 -13.70 -3.38 5.45
C ASN A 277 -12.88 -3.59 6.73
N GLY A 278 -11.57 -3.57 6.64
CA GLY A 278 -10.70 -3.70 7.80
C GLY A 278 -9.26 -3.35 7.48
N ALA A 279 -8.58 -2.78 8.46
CA ALA A 279 -7.19 -2.39 8.41
C ALA A 279 -6.37 -3.14 9.45
N TYR A 280 -5.27 -3.75 9.05
CA TYR A 280 -4.43 -4.57 9.92
C TYR A 280 -2.95 -4.32 9.65
N ILE A 281 -2.14 -4.44 10.70
CA ILE A 281 -0.71 -4.72 10.58
C ILE A 281 -0.50 -6.17 10.96
N VAL A 282 0.16 -6.95 10.13
CA VAL A 282 0.53 -8.34 10.42
C VAL A 282 2.04 -8.45 10.54
N GLN A 283 2.49 -9.21 11.53
CA GLN A 283 3.89 -9.51 11.75
C GLN A 283 4.23 -10.91 11.24
N VAL A 284 5.30 -11.03 10.47
CA VAL A 284 5.78 -12.28 9.89
C VAL A 284 7.27 -12.43 10.13
N LEU A 285 7.71 -13.63 10.45
CA LEU A 285 9.13 -13.95 10.58
C LEU A 285 9.79 -14.20 9.23
N TYR A 286 11.08 -13.92 9.17
CA TYR A 286 11.93 -14.25 8.03
C TYR A 286 11.77 -15.71 7.55
N SER A 287 11.75 -16.67 8.47
CA SER A 287 11.62 -18.10 8.16
C SER A 287 10.31 -18.43 7.43
N GLU A 288 9.22 -17.76 7.78
CA GLU A 288 7.91 -17.96 7.13
C GLU A 288 7.91 -17.44 5.68
N ILE A 289 8.62 -16.32 5.44
CA ILE A 289 8.79 -15.80 4.08
C ILE A 289 9.57 -16.81 3.24
N MET A 290 10.71 -17.30 3.75
CA MET A 290 11.60 -18.19 3.02
C MET A 290 10.99 -19.56 2.71
N LYS A 291 10.14 -20.10 3.57
CA LYS A 291 9.39 -21.34 3.30
C LYS A 291 8.56 -21.31 2.02
N LEU A 292 8.17 -20.12 1.56
CA LEU A 292 7.35 -19.95 0.36
C LEU A 292 8.17 -19.86 -0.93
N PHE A 293 9.49 -19.64 -0.84
CA PHE A 293 10.41 -19.65 -1.99
C PHE A 293 10.93 -21.04 -2.34
N ASN A 294 10.77 -22.01 -1.45
CA ASN A 294 11.25 -23.40 -1.59
C ASN A 294 10.22 -24.34 -2.24
#